data_2c9fc1abcf74df4352c1e03f0ec2b19c
#
_entry.id   2c9fc1abcf74df4352c1e03f0ec2b19c
#
_cell.length_a   1.000
_cell.length_b   1.000
_cell.length_c   1.000
_cell.angle_alpha   90.00
_cell.angle_beta   90.00
_cell.angle_gamma   90.00
#
_symmetry.space_group_name_H-M   'P 1'
#
loop_
_entity.id
_entity.type
_entity.pdbx_description
1 polymer ?
#
loop_
_entity_poly.entity_id
_entity_poly.type
_entity_poly.pdbx_seq_one_letter_code
_entity_poly.pdbx_strand_id
1 'polypeptide(L)'
;MMNREEAEKVVKETIEYANQEIKKKKKRYLKIFVAILGIIVLLTSVYLFVFEYETPVKYSKDMVNVIVPEDKGLDIKINLPNYKETNAILVKIDENSYDLYINITQTISTRIFDDNDKSDNMLRVGNGMVVDFQSGLLQEYLPNGNPGESIMHIYYIDNLSDKTMTMDDSELINYKNKILIWTRK
;
A
#
# COMPACT_ATOMS: atom_id res chain seq x y z
N MET A 1 -74.15 -16.52 23.43
CA MET A 1 -73.83 -15.41 22.54
C MET A 1 -72.83 -14.52 23.31
N MET A 2 -71.64 -14.29 22.75
CA MET A 2 -70.63 -13.41 23.34
C MET A 2 -71.12 -11.98 23.32
N ASN A 3 -71.03 -11.26 24.47
CA ASN A 3 -71.44 -9.88 24.54
C ASN A 3 -70.47 -8.99 23.74
N ARG A 4 -70.95 -7.89 23.21
CA ARG A 4 -70.17 -6.97 22.36
C ARG A 4 -68.90 -6.46 23.08
N GLU A 5 -68.99 -6.17 24.37
CA GLU A 5 -67.85 -5.76 25.21
C GLU A 5 -66.79 -6.87 25.33
N GLU A 6 -67.23 -8.12 25.48
CA GLU A 6 -66.30 -9.27 25.51
C GLU A 6 -65.58 -9.46 24.20
N ALA A 7 -66.29 -9.27 23.08
CA ALA A 7 -65.68 -9.35 21.74
C ALA A 7 -64.65 -8.24 21.53
N GLU A 8 -64.93 -7.02 21.91
CA GLU A 8 -63.99 -5.88 21.80
C GLU A 8 -62.77 -6.07 22.67
N LYS A 9 -62.91 -6.62 23.85
CA LYS A 9 -61.79 -6.94 24.75
C LYS A 9 -60.88 -8.01 24.17
N VAL A 10 -61.42 -9.10 23.62
CA VAL A 10 -60.64 -10.17 22.99
C VAL A 10 -59.86 -9.64 21.77
N VAL A 11 -60.50 -8.83 20.94
CA VAL A 11 -59.83 -8.19 19.79
C VAL A 11 -58.66 -7.33 20.24
N LYS A 12 -58.84 -6.48 21.25
CA LYS A 12 -57.79 -5.63 21.79
C LYS A 12 -56.59 -6.41 22.33
N GLU A 13 -56.87 -7.44 23.13
CA GLU A 13 -55.83 -8.33 23.66
C GLU A 13 -55.07 -9.07 22.54
N THR A 14 -55.75 -9.53 21.51
CA THR A 14 -55.14 -10.15 20.34
C THR A 14 -54.22 -9.20 19.57
N ILE A 15 -54.66 -7.95 19.39
CA ILE A 15 -53.82 -6.91 18.74
C ILE A 15 -52.59 -6.58 19.58
N GLU A 16 -52.75 -6.46 20.89
CA GLU A 16 -51.61 -6.20 21.78
C GLU A 16 -50.59 -7.34 21.73
N TYR A 17 -51.07 -8.59 21.81
CA TYR A 17 -50.20 -9.77 21.65
C TYR A 17 -49.47 -9.80 20.33
N ALA A 18 -50.18 -9.59 19.22
CA ALA A 18 -49.56 -9.52 17.89
C ALA A 18 -48.47 -8.41 17.80
N ASN A 19 -48.75 -7.25 18.35
CA ASN A 19 -47.82 -6.13 18.41
C ASN A 19 -46.58 -6.45 19.26
N GLN A 20 -46.73 -7.16 20.36
CA GLN A 20 -45.63 -7.61 21.18
C GLN A 20 -44.74 -8.61 20.44
N GLU A 21 -45.34 -9.57 19.75
CA GLU A 21 -44.62 -10.55 18.95
C GLU A 21 -43.86 -9.91 17.79
N ILE A 22 -44.44 -8.92 17.09
CA ILE A 22 -43.77 -8.16 16.06
C ILE A 22 -42.57 -7.38 16.62
N LYS A 23 -42.73 -6.73 17.78
CA LYS A 23 -41.64 -6.03 18.48
C LYS A 23 -40.50 -6.99 18.87
N LYS A 24 -40.80 -8.19 19.38
CA LYS A 24 -39.81 -9.19 19.72
C LYS A 24 -39.05 -9.67 18.47
N LYS A 25 -39.75 -9.95 17.37
CA LYS A 25 -39.13 -10.35 16.09
C LYS A 25 -38.25 -9.23 15.54
N LYS A 26 -38.70 -8.00 15.48
CA LYS A 26 -37.89 -6.84 15.04
C LYS A 26 -36.61 -6.70 15.89
N LYS A 27 -36.71 -6.81 17.21
CA LYS A 27 -35.54 -6.73 18.10
C LYS A 27 -34.56 -7.89 17.87
N ARG A 28 -35.04 -9.10 17.56
CA ARG A 28 -34.21 -10.25 17.23
C ARG A 28 -33.49 -10.03 15.88
N TYR A 29 -34.19 -9.57 14.84
CA TYR A 29 -33.59 -9.28 13.55
C TYR A 29 -32.55 -8.15 13.63
N LEU A 30 -32.82 -7.11 14.42
CA LEU A 30 -31.85 -6.04 14.64
C LEU A 30 -30.57 -6.57 15.28
N LYS A 31 -30.67 -7.46 16.29
CA LYS A 31 -29.49 -8.06 16.91
C LYS A 31 -28.68 -8.90 15.92
N ILE A 32 -29.35 -9.70 15.08
CA ILE A 32 -28.71 -10.52 14.06
C ILE A 32 -28.02 -9.61 13.04
N PHE A 33 -28.69 -8.55 12.58
CA PHE A 33 -28.13 -7.60 11.65
C PHE A 33 -26.87 -6.90 12.20
N VAL A 34 -26.92 -6.44 13.44
CA VAL A 34 -25.74 -5.83 14.10
C VAL A 34 -24.59 -6.82 14.25
N ALA A 35 -24.89 -8.10 14.57
CA ALA A 35 -23.86 -9.13 14.65
C ALA A 35 -23.20 -9.39 13.29
N ILE A 36 -23.99 -9.50 12.21
CA ILE A 36 -23.48 -9.68 10.84
C ILE A 36 -22.61 -8.48 10.43
N LEU A 37 -23.09 -7.26 10.67
CA LEU A 37 -22.32 -6.05 10.38
C LEU A 37 -20.98 -6.02 11.12
N GLY A 38 -20.97 -6.41 12.40
CA GLY A 38 -19.75 -6.53 13.20
C GLY A 38 -18.75 -7.53 12.60
N ILE A 39 -19.22 -8.68 12.12
CA ILE A 39 -18.38 -9.69 11.47
C ILE A 39 -17.80 -9.13 10.17
N ILE A 40 -18.59 -8.44 9.35
CA ILE A 40 -18.11 -7.83 8.09
C ILE A 40 -17.02 -6.81 8.38
N VAL A 41 -17.24 -5.91 9.34
CA VAL A 41 -16.23 -4.89 9.73
C VAL A 41 -14.93 -5.55 10.20
N LEU A 42 -15.04 -6.61 11.00
CA LEU A 42 -13.87 -7.34 11.50
C LEU A 42 -13.09 -8.00 10.35
N LEU A 43 -13.79 -8.71 9.46
CA LEU A 43 -13.15 -9.35 8.30
C LEU A 43 -12.49 -8.34 7.37
N THR A 44 -13.14 -7.20 7.11
CA THR A 44 -12.57 -6.11 6.31
C THR A 44 -11.32 -5.53 6.98
N SER A 45 -11.36 -5.33 8.30
CA SER A 45 -10.20 -4.82 9.04
C SER A 45 -9.01 -5.77 8.98
N VAL A 46 -9.26 -7.09 9.13
CA VAL A 46 -8.21 -8.11 9.01
C VAL A 46 -7.64 -8.14 7.59
N TYR A 47 -8.50 -8.07 6.57
CA TYR A 47 -8.08 -8.01 5.18
C TYR A 47 -7.15 -6.82 4.93
N LEU A 48 -7.58 -5.60 5.30
CA LEU A 48 -6.78 -4.39 5.13
C LEU A 48 -5.43 -4.49 5.86
N PHE A 49 -5.43 -5.04 7.07
CA PHE A 49 -4.20 -5.19 7.85
C PHE A 49 -3.22 -6.19 7.23
N VAL A 50 -3.70 -7.29 6.69
CA VAL A 50 -2.84 -8.36 6.13
C VAL A 50 -2.35 -8.03 4.73
N PHE A 51 -3.20 -7.45 3.87
CA PHE A 51 -2.93 -7.29 2.44
C PHE A 51 -2.57 -5.87 2.04
N GLU A 52 -3.06 -4.85 2.76
CA GLU A 52 -2.87 -3.44 2.38
C GLU A 52 -1.93 -2.68 3.30
N TYR A 53 -1.79 -3.09 4.57
CA TYR A 53 -0.90 -2.38 5.48
C TYR A 53 0.56 -2.63 5.12
N GLU A 54 1.19 -1.60 4.56
CA GLU A 54 2.58 -1.64 4.13
C GLU A 54 3.53 -1.28 5.26
N THR A 55 4.63 -2.01 5.30
CA THR A 55 5.74 -1.72 6.19
C THR A 55 7.02 -1.60 5.38
N PRO A 56 7.87 -0.59 5.66
CA PRO A 56 9.14 -0.44 4.97
C PRO A 56 10.07 -1.61 5.29
N VAL A 57 10.81 -2.04 4.29
CA VAL A 57 11.87 -3.04 4.43
C VAL A 57 13.14 -2.36 4.88
N LYS A 58 13.82 -2.91 5.88
CA LYS A 58 15.13 -2.41 6.30
C LYS A 58 16.19 -2.80 5.28
N TYR A 59 17.08 -1.87 4.97
CA TYR A 59 18.18 -2.13 4.06
C TYR A 59 19.11 -3.24 4.54
N SER A 60 19.47 -4.12 3.60
CA SER A 60 20.57 -5.07 3.78
C SER A 60 21.52 -4.97 2.58
N LYS A 61 22.80 -5.24 2.78
CA LYS A 61 23.87 -4.95 1.81
C LYS A 61 23.66 -5.60 0.43
N ASP A 62 23.03 -6.76 0.38
CA ASP A 62 22.86 -7.53 -0.86
C ASP A 62 21.45 -7.39 -1.44
N MET A 63 20.61 -6.55 -0.84
CA MET A 63 19.21 -6.40 -1.23
C MET A 63 19.04 -5.62 -2.54
N VAL A 64 19.92 -4.67 -2.81
CA VAL A 64 19.85 -3.82 -4.00
C VAL A 64 21.18 -3.89 -4.74
N ASN A 65 21.13 -4.25 -6.01
CA ASN A 65 22.27 -4.27 -6.91
C ASN A 65 22.04 -3.32 -8.09
N VAL A 66 22.98 -2.41 -8.33
CA VAL A 66 22.92 -1.42 -9.42
C VAL A 66 23.83 -1.86 -10.54
N ILE A 67 23.27 -2.01 -11.74
CA ILE A 67 23.96 -2.41 -12.96
C ILE A 67 23.88 -1.24 -13.94
N VAL A 68 25.02 -0.90 -14.52
CA VAL A 68 25.09 0.11 -15.59
C VAL A 68 25.27 -0.63 -16.91
N PRO A 69 24.19 -0.81 -17.69
CA PRO A 69 24.27 -1.46 -19.00
C PRO A 69 24.99 -0.56 -20.03
N GLU A 70 25.34 -1.15 -21.18
CA GLU A 70 26.07 -0.45 -22.25
C GLU A 70 25.30 0.73 -22.87
N ASP A 71 23.97 0.67 -22.81
CA ASP A 71 23.06 1.74 -23.28
C ASP A 71 23.00 2.96 -22.36
N LYS A 72 23.87 2.98 -21.33
CA LYS A 72 24.00 4.06 -20.35
C LYS A 72 22.75 4.27 -19.45
N GLY A 73 21.83 3.34 -19.45
CA GLY A 73 20.75 3.28 -18.48
C GLY A 73 21.26 2.93 -17.08
N LEU A 74 20.34 2.74 -16.15
CA LEU A 74 20.59 2.16 -14.83
C LEU A 74 19.56 1.07 -14.57
N ASP A 75 20.02 -0.12 -14.31
CA ASP A 75 19.20 -1.23 -13.87
C ASP A 75 19.44 -1.45 -12.38
N ILE A 76 18.39 -1.29 -11.59
CA ILE A 76 18.42 -1.50 -10.14
C ILE A 76 17.69 -2.79 -9.84
N LYS A 77 18.46 -3.83 -9.61
CA LYS A 77 17.91 -5.16 -9.30
C LYS A 77 17.67 -5.28 -7.81
N ILE A 78 16.44 -5.68 -7.45
CA ILE A 78 16.03 -5.91 -6.08
C ILE A 78 16.08 -7.40 -5.79
N ASN A 79 17.01 -7.80 -4.93
CA ASN A 79 17.21 -9.19 -4.51
C ASN A 79 16.40 -9.50 -3.24
N LEU A 80 15.11 -9.19 -3.27
CA LEU A 80 14.18 -9.49 -2.19
C LEU A 80 13.05 -10.34 -2.76
N PRO A 81 12.84 -11.55 -2.28
CA PRO A 81 11.87 -12.46 -2.91
C PRO A 81 10.44 -11.95 -2.80
N ASN A 82 10.10 -11.32 -1.70
CA ASN A 82 8.71 -11.02 -1.36
C ASN A 82 8.54 -9.58 -0.90
N TYR A 83 8.35 -8.66 -1.83
CA TYR A 83 7.98 -7.28 -1.54
C TYR A 83 6.69 -6.88 -2.29
N LYS A 84 6.01 -5.86 -1.82
CA LYS A 84 4.79 -5.37 -2.45
C LYS A 84 5.10 -4.33 -3.52
N GLU A 85 5.90 -3.34 -3.17
CA GLU A 85 6.15 -2.18 -4.02
C GLU A 85 7.54 -1.61 -3.81
N THR A 86 8.08 -1.02 -4.88
CA THR A 86 9.27 -0.18 -4.85
C THR A 86 8.86 1.24 -5.15
N ASN A 87 9.07 2.12 -4.20
CA ASN A 87 8.88 3.55 -4.38
C ASN A 87 10.21 4.20 -4.77
N ALA A 88 10.19 5.06 -5.78
CA ALA A 88 11.36 5.79 -6.23
C ALA A 88 11.03 7.27 -6.41
N ILE A 89 11.90 8.15 -5.92
CA ILE A 89 11.77 9.59 -6.01
C ILE A 89 13.07 10.14 -6.60
N LEU A 90 12.96 10.92 -7.67
CA LEU A 90 14.07 11.67 -8.24
C LEU A 90 14.14 13.06 -7.62
N VAL A 91 15.30 13.39 -7.10
CA VAL A 91 15.57 14.68 -6.50
C VAL A 91 16.61 15.41 -7.34
N LYS A 92 16.28 16.60 -7.79
CA LYS A 92 17.18 17.44 -8.57
C LYS A 92 18.26 18.03 -7.67
N ILE A 93 19.54 17.83 -8.04
CA ILE A 93 20.69 18.39 -7.32
C ILE A 93 21.18 19.66 -8.02
N ASP A 94 21.26 19.60 -9.34
CA ASP A 94 21.64 20.73 -10.19
C ASP A 94 20.90 20.67 -11.54
N GLU A 95 21.32 21.51 -12.53
CA GLU A 95 20.60 21.60 -13.80
C GLU A 95 20.50 20.27 -14.57
N ASN A 96 21.51 19.38 -14.43
CA ASN A 96 21.63 18.15 -15.19
C ASN A 96 21.84 16.92 -14.33
N SER A 97 21.79 17.04 -12.99
CA SER A 97 22.11 15.96 -12.06
C SER A 97 20.97 15.70 -11.08
N TYR A 98 20.76 14.43 -10.83
CA TYR A 98 19.70 13.93 -9.93
C TYR A 98 20.26 12.91 -8.96
N ASP A 99 19.67 12.86 -7.77
CA ASP A 99 19.78 11.74 -6.86
C ASP A 99 18.49 10.91 -6.90
N LEU A 100 18.62 9.60 -6.89
CA LEU A 100 17.50 8.67 -6.84
C LEU A 100 17.35 8.12 -5.42
N TYR A 101 16.21 8.32 -4.85
CA TYR A 101 15.83 7.79 -3.54
C TYR A 101 14.87 6.61 -3.74
N ILE A 102 15.21 5.47 -3.20
CA ILE A 102 14.37 4.27 -3.30
C ILE A 102 13.97 3.76 -1.92
N ASN A 103 12.79 3.19 -1.86
CA ASN A 103 12.25 2.48 -0.71
C ASN A 103 11.51 1.25 -1.20
N ILE A 104 11.54 0.19 -0.40
CA ILE A 104 10.82 -1.04 -0.67
C ILE A 104 9.85 -1.30 0.47
N THR A 105 8.61 -1.60 0.13
CA THR A 105 7.57 -1.93 1.09
C THR A 105 7.12 -3.39 0.97
N GLN A 106 6.60 -3.93 2.05
CA GLN A 106 6.02 -5.26 2.12
C GLN A 106 4.80 -5.27 3.03
N THR A 107 3.87 -6.20 2.74
CA THR A 107 2.72 -6.48 3.60
C THR A 107 2.93 -7.76 4.38
N ILE A 108 2.03 -8.09 5.31
CA ILE A 108 2.07 -9.38 6.00
C ILE A 108 1.88 -10.51 4.98
N SER A 109 0.97 -10.33 4.01
CA SER A 109 0.74 -11.34 2.96
C SER A 109 1.98 -11.61 2.13
N THR A 110 2.71 -10.57 1.69
CA THR A 110 3.94 -10.75 0.89
C THR A 110 5.08 -11.42 1.68
N ARG A 111 5.09 -11.31 3.01
CA ARG A 111 6.06 -12.02 3.86
C ARG A 111 5.77 -13.50 4.00
N ILE A 112 4.49 -13.90 3.99
CA ILE A 112 4.05 -15.27 4.29
C ILE A 112 3.91 -16.09 3.01
N PHE A 113 3.37 -15.49 1.96
CA PHE A 113 3.13 -16.17 0.70
C PHE A 113 4.29 -15.90 -0.25
N ASP A 114 5.12 -16.92 -0.45
CA ASP A 114 6.23 -16.89 -1.38
C ASP A 114 5.67 -17.03 -2.80
N ASP A 115 5.60 -15.93 -3.53
CA ASP A 115 5.22 -15.92 -4.93
C ASP A 115 6.51 -16.04 -5.75
N ASN A 116 6.98 -17.27 -5.94
CA ASN A 116 8.26 -17.62 -6.56
C ASN A 116 8.39 -17.20 -8.04
N ASP A 117 7.37 -16.54 -8.61
CA ASP A 117 7.31 -16.22 -10.04
C ASP A 117 7.81 -14.81 -10.40
N LYS A 118 8.39 -14.08 -9.42
CA LYS A 118 8.90 -12.72 -9.63
C LYS A 118 10.36 -12.73 -10.08
N SER A 119 10.61 -13.24 -11.27
CA SER A 119 11.96 -13.30 -11.87
C SER A 119 12.56 -11.95 -12.25
N ASP A 120 11.76 -10.87 -12.31
CA ASP A 120 12.18 -9.57 -12.82
C ASP A 120 11.90 -8.41 -11.86
N ASN A 121 12.34 -8.56 -10.62
CA ASN A 121 12.30 -7.48 -9.61
C ASN A 121 13.35 -6.42 -9.95
N MET A 122 13.08 -5.61 -10.97
CA MET A 122 14.04 -4.65 -11.48
C MET A 122 13.35 -3.28 -11.71
N LEU A 123 13.96 -2.25 -11.17
CA LEU A 123 13.65 -0.87 -11.48
C LEU A 123 14.62 -0.43 -12.58
N ARG A 124 14.11 -0.05 -13.75
CA ARG A 124 14.94 0.46 -14.84
C ARG A 124 14.81 1.98 -14.97
N VAL A 125 15.91 2.65 -15.00
CA VAL A 125 16.00 4.06 -15.35
C VAL A 125 16.57 4.18 -16.75
N GLY A 126 15.72 4.49 -17.72
CA GLY A 126 16.10 4.59 -19.13
C GLY A 126 15.16 5.50 -19.91
N ASN A 127 15.65 6.10 -21.00
CA ASN A 127 14.86 6.94 -21.92
C ASN A 127 14.05 8.08 -21.25
N GLY A 128 14.58 8.71 -20.21
CA GLY A 128 13.91 9.80 -19.52
C GLY A 128 12.88 9.35 -18.48
N MET A 129 12.79 8.07 -18.19
CA MET A 129 11.77 7.51 -17.32
C MET A 129 12.34 6.57 -16.25
N VAL A 130 11.74 6.58 -15.08
CA VAL A 130 11.92 5.52 -14.07
C VAL A 130 10.71 4.60 -14.18
N VAL A 131 10.95 3.34 -14.49
CA VAL A 131 9.91 2.32 -14.65
C VAL A 131 10.14 1.21 -13.63
N ASP A 132 9.16 0.98 -12.78
CA ASP A 132 9.10 -0.23 -11.97
C ASP A 132 8.42 -1.34 -12.78
N PHE A 133 9.17 -2.37 -13.12
CA PHE A 133 8.64 -3.48 -13.91
C PHE A 133 7.62 -4.34 -13.14
N GLN A 134 7.65 -4.30 -11.83
CA GLN A 134 6.70 -5.08 -11.03
C GLN A 134 5.32 -4.42 -10.96
N SER A 135 5.28 -3.11 -10.75
CA SER A 135 4.01 -2.36 -10.68
C SER A 135 3.54 -1.87 -12.04
N GLY A 136 4.42 -1.84 -13.05
CA GLY A 136 4.14 -1.25 -14.37
C GLY A 136 3.91 0.27 -14.33
N LEU A 137 4.18 0.92 -13.20
CA LEU A 137 3.95 2.34 -13.00
C LEU A 137 5.14 3.15 -13.50
N LEU A 138 4.83 4.13 -14.32
CA LEU A 138 5.74 5.18 -14.71
C LEU A 138 5.82 6.18 -13.55
N GLN A 139 6.96 6.26 -12.90
CA GLN A 139 7.06 7.06 -11.69
C GLN A 139 7.44 8.52 -11.96
N GLU A 140 8.36 8.80 -12.90
CA GLU A 140 8.75 10.18 -13.19
C GLU A 140 9.47 10.35 -14.54
N TYR A 141 9.33 11.52 -15.17
CA TYR A 141 10.06 11.90 -16.37
C TYR A 141 11.29 12.73 -16.01
N LEU A 142 12.43 12.35 -16.57
CA LEU A 142 13.64 13.19 -16.54
C LEU A 142 13.60 14.21 -17.68
N PRO A 143 13.65 15.50 -17.40
CA PRO A 143 13.35 16.53 -18.38
C PRO A 143 14.39 16.68 -19.50
N ASN A 144 15.63 16.23 -19.33
CA ASN A 144 16.70 16.44 -20.33
C ASN A 144 17.71 15.27 -20.38
N GLY A 145 17.77 14.57 -21.50
CA GLY A 145 18.89 13.72 -21.84
C GLY A 145 18.79 12.25 -21.42
N ASN A 146 19.92 11.56 -21.42
CA ASN A 146 20.02 10.17 -21.05
C ASN A 146 19.97 10.03 -19.52
N PRO A 147 18.87 9.47 -18.95
CA PRO A 147 18.65 9.46 -17.52
C PRO A 147 19.74 8.69 -16.76
N GLY A 148 20.28 7.68 -17.38
CA GLY A 148 21.38 6.96 -16.79
C GLY A 148 22.57 7.85 -16.48
N GLU A 149 22.90 8.82 -17.32
CA GLU A 149 24.03 9.74 -17.13
C GLU A 149 23.74 10.84 -16.10
N SER A 150 22.48 11.16 -15.86
CA SER A 150 22.07 12.24 -14.98
C SER A 150 21.94 11.84 -13.51
N ILE A 151 21.83 10.54 -13.20
CA ILE A 151 21.78 10.09 -11.80
C ILE A 151 23.19 9.97 -11.23
N MET A 152 23.46 10.72 -10.18
CA MET A 152 24.76 10.77 -9.50
C MET A 152 24.84 9.82 -8.33
N HIS A 153 23.79 9.72 -7.55
CA HIS A 153 23.73 8.84 -6.38
C HIS A 153 22.40 8.11 -6.30
N ILE A 154 22.42 6.92 -5.71
CA ILE A 154 21.23 6.17 -5.35
C ILE A 154 21.24 5.96 -3.84
N TYR A 155 20.18 6.39 -3.19
CA TYR A 155 19.99 6.27 -1.76
C TYR A 155 18.82 5.33 -1.45
N TYR A 156 18.96 4.55 -0.40
CA TYR A 156 17.86 3.81 0.21
C TYR A 156 17.35 4.55 1.44
N ILE A 157 16.02 4.58 1.63
CA ILE A 157 15.38 5.16 2.80
C ILE A 157 14.62 4.08 3.55
N ASP A 158 15.10 3.72 4.75
CA ASP A 158 14.51 2.66 5.58
C ASP A 158 13.09 2.99 6.10
N ASN A 159 12.72 4.25 6.14
CA ASN A 159 11.48 4.68 6.79
C ASN A 159 10.79 5.77 5.95
N LEU A 160 10.24 5.35 4.81
CA LEU A 160 9.33 6.17 4.03
C LEU A 160 7.95 6.11 4.71
N SER A 161 7.64 7.10 5.51
CA SER A 161 6.25 7.39 5.87
C SER A 161 5.61 8.21 4.75
N ASP A 162 4.28 8.26 4.67
CA ASP A 162 3.54 9.15 3.76
C ASP A 162 4.06 10.59 3.79
N LYS A 163 4.64 10.99 4.92
CA LYS A 163 5.28 12.27 5.11
C LYS A 163 6.55 12.45 4.28
N THR A 164 7.30 11.38 4.02
CA THR A 164 8.55 11.45 3.23
C THR A 164 8.25 11.60 1.73
N MET A 165 7.12 11.05 1.25
CA MET A 165 6.66 11.23 -0.13
C MET A 165 6.18 12.66 -0.42
N THR A 166 5.88 13.45 0.61
CA THR A 166 5.47 14.86 0.50
C THR A 166 6.58 15.84 0.86
N MET A 167 7.79 15.35 1.14
CA MET A 167 8.96 16.19 1.39
C MET A 167 9.38 16.88 0.10
N ASP A 168 9.81 18.14 0.23
CA ASP A 168 10.46 18.82 -0.88
C ASP A 168 11.90 18.32 -1.09
N ASP A 169 12.50 18.64 -2.23
CA ASP A 169 13.84 18.20 -2.60
C ASP A 169 14.89 18.57 -1.55
N SER A 170 14.77 19.72 -0.92
CA SER A 170 15.72 20.20 0.09
C SER A 170 15.63 19.40 1.40
N GLU A 171 14.44 18.96 1.77
CA GLU A 171 14.21 18.11 2.92
C GLU A 171 14.77 16.69 2.69
N LEU A 172 14.59 16.13 1.49
CA LEU A 172 15.11 14.83 1.12
C LEU A 172 16.64 14.83 1.04
N ILE A 173 17.24 15.88 0.46
CA ILE A 173 18.71 16.04 0.41
C ILE A 173 19.31 16.02 1.83
N ASN A 174 18.63 16.65 2.80
CA ASN A 174 19.09 16.73 4.18
C ASN A 174 18.60 15.58 5.08
N TYR A 175 17.91 14.58 4.52
CA TYR A 175 17.37 13.49 5.30
C TYR A 175 18.48 12.62 5.92
N LYS A 176 18.46 12.50 7.25
CA LYS A 176 19.56 11.88 8.02
C LYS A 176 19.60 10.35 7.90
N ASN A 177 18.47 9.71 7.66
CA ASN A 177 18.35 8.24 7.66
C ASN A 177 18.38 7.65 6.25
N LYS A 178 19.13 8.26 5.34
CA LYS A 178 19.37 7.73 4.01
C LYS A 178 20.68 6.93 3.96
N ILE A 179 20.68 5.84 3.23
CA ILE A 179 21.82 4.95 3.06
C ILE A 179 22.28 5.05 1.60
N LEU A 180 23.51 5.49 1.38
CA LEU A 180 24.10 5.54 0.05
C LEU A 180 24.36 4.12 -0.45
N ILE A 181 23.71 3.73 -1.56
CA ILE A 181 23.87 2.42 -2.18
C ILE A 181 24.89 2.47 -3.32
N TRP A 182 24.81 3.51 -4.15
CA TRP A 182 25.62 3.61 -5.34
C TRP A 182 25.97 5.07 -5.66
N THR A 183 27.13 5.26 -6.26
CA THR A 183 27.63 6.55 -6.76
C THR A 183 28.19 6.36 -8.14
N ARG A 184 27.89 7.28 -9.05
CA ARG A 184 28.48 7.32 -10.38
C ARG A 184 29.98 7.63 -10.27
N LYS A 185 30.78 6.83 -10.98
CA LYS A 185 32.23 7.03 -11.08
C LYS A 185 32.57 7.84 -12.33
#